data_293b4bbedd781c9937cb256dd4e20a90
#
_entry.id   293b4bbedd781c9937cb256dd4e20a90
#
_cell.length_a   1.000
_cell.length_b   1.000
_cell.length_c   1.000
_cell.angle_alpha   90.00
_cell.angle_beta   90.00
_cell.angle_gamma   90.00
#
_symmetry.space_group_name_H-M   'P 1'
#
loop_
_entity.id
_entity.type
_entity.pdbx_description
1 polymer ?
#
loop_
_entity_poly.entity_id
_entity_poly.type
_entity_poly.pdbx_seq_one_letter_code
_entity_poly.pdbx_strand_id
1 'polypeptide(L)'
;QKADAIFMPHCDFGCEEVVGRLGARMKLPVLVWGNRDPLPVPGQRDRDTQCGTLASTKCLQRYKVPFSYIINSDVDGEMFRKGFVDFCAVAAVAKKARGMRILQVGSRPQPFLSVIYNEDELLRKFGIEITPYSSAVLANDVKKILETRADEVDEGVRLYAEKVDVSKMPVESQRAQQALKLAILDKVVSSKSDGVALECWT
;
A
#
# COMPACT_ATOMS: atom_id res chain seq x y z
N GLN A 1 20.64 11.10 4.35
CA GLN A 1 19.19 11.03 4.04
C GLN A 1 18.94 9.76 3.23
N LYS A 2 17.86 9.06 3.53
CA LYS A 2 17.49 7.81 2.87
C LYS A 2 16.42 8.13 1.83
N ALA A 3 16.70 7.91 0.56
CA ALA A 3 15.72 8.12 -0.51
C ALA A 3 14.68 7.00 -0.50
N ASP A 4 13.43 7.30 -0.85
CA ASP A 4 12.33 6.34 -0.93
C ASP A 4 11.94 6.02 -2.38
N ALA A 5 12.33 6.87 -3.32
CA ALA A 5 12.12 6.72 -4.76
C ALA A 5 13.16 7.52 -5.54
N ILE A 6 13.25 7.30 -6.84
CA ILE A 6 14.15 8.01 -7.73
C ILE A 6 13.34 8.64 -8.87
N PHE A 7 13.49 9.93 -9.08
CA PHE A 7 13.02 10.62 -10.26
C PHE A 7 14.21 10.87 -11.19
N MET A 8 14.09 10.44 -12.45
CA MET A 8 15.11 10.55 -13.49
C MET A 8 14.58 11.43 -14.62
N PRO A 9 14.71 12.78 -14.50
CA PRO A 9 14.30 13.69 -15.55
C PRO A 9 15.32 13.69 -16.68
N HIS A 10 14.83 13.64 -17.91
CA HIS A 10 15.62 13.85 -19.11
C HIS A 10 15.40 15.29 -19.62
N CYS A 11 16.40 16.13 -19.44
CA CYS A 11 16.39 17.51 -19.93
C CYS A 11 17.04 17.62 -21.30
N ASP A 12 17.77 16.59 -21.71
CA ASP A 12 18.39 16.36 -23.02
C ASP A 12 18.40 14.85 -23.31
N PHE A 13 19.20 14.38 -24.27
CA PHE A 13 19.35 12.95 -24.59
C PHE A 13 19.79 12.14 -23.35
N GLY A 14 20.69 12.68 -22.54
CA GLY A 14 21.18 12.05 -21.32
C GLY A 14 22.12 10.86 -21.58
N CYS A 15 22.29 10.04 -20.51
CA CYS A 15 23.13 8.85 -20.53
C CYS A 15 22.36 7.63 -20.03
N GLU A 16 21.91 6.79 -20.95
CA GLU A 16 21.14 5.58 -20.64
C GLU A 16 21.86 4.57 -19.73
N GLU A 17 23.20 4.51 -19.83
CA GLU A 17 24.03 3.65 -18.98
C GLU A 17 23.93 4.05 -17.51
N VAL A 18 24.01 5.35 -17.24
CA VAL A 18 23.88 5.89 -15.88
C VAL A 18 22.49 5.60 -15.32
N VAL A 19 21.45 5.84 -16.10
CA VAL A 19 20.06 5.58 -15.72
C VAL A 19 19.84 4.11 -15.38
N GLY A 20 20.28 3.20 -16.26
CA GLY A 20 20.14 1.77 -16.07
C GLY A 20 20.90 1.25 -14.83
N ARG A 21 22.15 1.62 -14.68
CA ARG A 21 23.01 1.21 -13.56
C ARG A 21 22.53 1.79 -12.23
N LEU A 22 22.10 3.05 -12.19
CA LEU A 22 21.57 3.69 -11.00
C LEU A 22 20.28 2.98 -10.54
N GLY A 23 19.34 2.77 -11.47
CA GLY A 23 18.10 2.04 -11.17
C GLY A 23 18.37 0.65 -10.61
N ALA A 24 19.27 -0.12 -11.24
CA ALA A 24 19.61 -1.47 -10.80
C ALA A 24 20.28 -1.50 -9.40
N ARG A 25 21.12 -0.52 -9.11
CA ARG A 25 21.85 -0.45 -7.84
C ARG A 25 20.98 -0.01 -6.68
N MET A 26 20.09 0.95 -6.88
CA MET A 26 19.32 1.56 -5.80
C MET A 26 18.14 0.70 -5.34
N LYS A 27 17.57 -0.11 -6.22
CA LYS A 27 16.41 -0.98 -5.93
C LYS A 27 15.21 -0.23 -5.33
N LEU A 28 15.00 0.98 -5.78
CA LEU A 28 13.91 1.86 -5.38
C LEU A 28 12.92 2.04 -6.54
N PRO A 29 11.67 2.45 -6.29
CA PRO A 29 10.77 2.86 -7.34
C PRO A 29 11.40 3.94 -8.21
N VAL A 30 11.32 3.79 -9.52
CA VAL A 30 11.91 4.71 -10.51
C VAL A 30 10.81 5.38 -11.31
N LEU A 31 10.89 6.69 -11.46
CA LEU A 31 10.10 7.47 -12.40
C LEU A 31 11.03 8.04 -13.47
N VAL A 32 10.66 7.84 -14.73
CA VAL A 32 11.32 8.44 -15.90
C VAL A 32 10.35 9.44 -16.54
N TRP A 33 10.85 10.58 -16.86
CA TRP A 33 10.14 11.62 -17.62
C TRP A 33 11.14 12.44 -18.41
N GLY A 34 10.73 12.92 -19.59
CA GLY A 34 11.48 13.88 -20.37
C GLY A 34 10.63 15.11 -20.67
N ASN A 35 11.29 16.27 -20.72
CA ASN A 35 10.63 17.48 -21.17
C ASN A 35 10.17 17.32 -22.64
N ARG A 36 9.16 18.05 -23.06
CA ARG A 36 8.73 18.07 -24.45
C ARG A 36 9.82 18.67 -25.32
N ASP A 37 10.20 17.97 -26.37
CA ASP A 37 11.10 18.52 -27.37
C ASP A 37 10.35 19.58 -28.24
N PRO A 38 10.99 20.64 -28.65
CA PRO A 38 10.40 21.60 -29.59
C PRO A 38 10.19 20.96 -30.96
N LEU A 39 9.41 21.60 -31.80
CA LEU A 39 9.25 21.17 -33.18
C LEU A 39 10.61 21.13 -33.90
N PRO A 40 10.92 20.05 -34.65
CA PRO A 40 12.20 19.93 -35.32
C PRO A 40 12.38 21.02 -36.38
N VAL A 41 13.56 21.65 -36.35
CA VAL A 41 14.00 22.62 -37.37
C VAL A 41 15.05 21.93 -38.23
N PRO A 42 14.95 21.98 -39.58
CA PRO A 42 15.92 21.38 -40.47
C PRO A 42 17.36 21.86 -40.18
N GLY A 43 18.29 20.90 -39.99
CA GLY A 43 19.69 21.19 -39.68
C GLY A 43 19.99 21.56 -38.23
N GLN A 44 19.00 21.68 -37.37
CA GLN A 44 19.17 21.84 -35.92
C GLN A 44 18.78 20.59 -35.17
N ARG A 45 19.65 20.14 -34.30
CA ARG A 45 19.35 19.11 -33.31
C ARG A 45 19.24 19.78 -31.94
N ASP A 46 18.10 19.61 -31.31
CA ASP A 46 17.86 20.16 -29.99
C ASP A 46 18.12 19.08 -28.92
N ARG A 47 17.38 19.08 -27.86
CA ARG A 47 17.62 18.28 -26.65
C ARG A 47 17.47 16.76 -26.85
N ASP A 48 16.63 16.31 -27.79
CA ASP A 48 16.36 14.90 -28.06
C ASP A 48 15.89 14.13 -26.80
N THR A 49 15.12 14.76 -25.94
CA THR A 49 14.69 14.17 -24.65
C THR A 49 13.83 12.92 -24.84
N GLN A 50 12.98 12.91 -25.88
CA GLN A 50 12.16 11.74 -26.19
C GLN A 50 13.02 10.53 -26.57
N CYS A 51 14.03 10.74 -27.39
CA CYS A 51 14.96 9.68 -27.77
C CYS A 51 15.73 9.17 -26.55
N GLY A 52 16.22 10.06 -25.70
CA GLY A 52 16.92 9.73 -24.47
C GLY A 52 16.04 8.96 -23.46
N THR A 53 14.76 9.33 -23.30
CA THR A 53 13.84 8.60 -22.43
C THR A 53 13.55 7.20 -22.96
N LEU A 54 13.39 7.03 -24.29
CA LEU A 54 13.19 5.70 -24.91
C LEU A 54 14.42 4.80 -24.71
N ALA A 55 15.62 5.32 -24.94
CA ALA A 55 16.87 4.58 -24.74
C ALA A 55 17.06 4.19 -23.26
N SER A 56 16.82 5.12 -22.34
CA SER A 56 16.94 4.90 -20.90
C SER A 56 15.92 3.89 -20.38
N THR A 57 14.66 3.97 -20.81
CA THR A 57 13.63 2.99 -20.42
C THR A 57 13.95 1.61 -20.96
N LYS A 58 14.50 1.50 -22.18
CA LYS A 58 15.00 0.23 -22.71
C LYS A 58 16.15 -0.34 -21.89
N CYS A 59 17.05 0.52 -21.44
CA CYS A 59 18.16 0.14 -20.56
C CYS A 59 17.65 -0.37 -19.20
N LEU A 60 16.69 0.32 -18.57
CA LEU A 60 16.03 -0.16 -17.34
C LEU A 60 15.37 -1.53 -17.53
N GLN A 61 14.69 -1.77 -18.66
CA GLN A 61 14.12 -3.09 -18.97
C GLN A 61 15.19 -4.17 -19.05
N ARG A 62 16.32 -3.92 -19.69
CA ARG A 62 17.44 -4.86 -19.77
C ARG A 62 18.02 -5.21 -18.40
N TYR A 63 18.08 -4.24 -17.49
CA TYR A 63 18.47 -4.45 -16.10
C TYR A 63 17.36 -5.03 -15.22
N LYS A 64 16.17 -5.30 -15.79
CA LYS A 64 14.97 -5.80 -15.06
C LYS A 64 14.56 -4.87 -13.91
N VAL A 65 14.76 -3.57 -14.09
CA VAL A 65 14.33 -2.54 -13.14
C VAL A 65 12.91 -2.13 -13.47
N PRO A 66 11.94 -2.31 -12.55
CA PRO A 66 10.60 -1.77 -12.74
C PRO A 66 10.64 -0.24 -12.66
N PHE A 67 9.93 0.42 -13.56
CA PHE A 67 9.85 1.87 -13.59
C PHE A 67 8.46 2.34 -14.00
N SER A 68 8.11 3.57 -13.61
CA SER A 68 6.99 4.33 -14.12
C SER A 68 7.49 5.32 -15.17
N TYR A 69 6.63 5.65 -16.13
CA TYR A 69 6.95 6.58 -17.19
C TYR A 69 5.85 7.61 -17.36
N ILE A 70 6.21 8.87 -17.41
CA ILE A 70 5.31 9.96 -17.81
C ILE A 70 5.68 10.36 -19.24
N ILE A 71 4.67 10.42 -20.12
CA ILE A 71 4.85 10.88 -21.50
C ILE A 71 5.54 12.25 -21.51
N ASN A 72 6.50 12.44 -22.44
CA ASN A 72 7.22 13.70 -22.58
C ASN A 72 6.24 14.88 -22.72
N SER A 73 6.36 15.82 -21.82
CA SER A 73 5.40 16.91 -21.62
C SER A 73 6.09 18.11 -20.99
N ASP A 74 5.41 19.24 -20.99
CA ASP A 74 5.93 20.43 -20.32
C ASP A 74 5.88 20.25 -18.80
N VAL A 75 6.89 20.74 -18.09
CA VAL A 75 7.05 20.56 -16.65
C VAL A 75 5.93 21.22 -15.82
N ASP A 76 5.35 22.29 -16.34
CA ASP A 76 4.20 22.99 -15.76
C ASP A 76 2.85 22.44 -16.25
N GLY A 77 2.88 21.45 -17.17
CA GLY A 77 1.70 20.82 -17.74
C GLY A 77 0.98 19.88 -16.75
N GLU A 78 -0.32 19.74 -16.96
CA GLU A 78 -1.17 18.87 -16.12
C GLU A 78 -0.70 17.40 -16.16
N MET A 79 -0.27 16.91 -17.31
CA MET A 79 0.20 15.53 -17.48
C MET A 79 1.39 15.21 -16.60
N PHE A 80 2.40 16.11 -16.56
CA PHE A 80 3.55 15.95 -15.67
C PHE A 80 3.11 16.02 -14.20
N ARG A 81 2.34 17.06 -13.83
CA ARG A 81 1.91 17.27 -12.45
C ARG A 81 1.15 16.06 -11.91
N LYS A 82 0.14 15.59 -12.66
CA LYS A 82 -0.64 14.42 -12.27
C LYS A 82 0.22 13.16 -12.17
N GLY A 83 1.02 12.87 -13.19
CA GLY A 83 1.87 11.66 -13.21
C GLY A 83 2.91 11.66 -12.09
N PHE A 84 3.48 12.82 -11.75
CA PHE A 84 4.45 12.95 -10.66
C PHE A 84 3.80 12.74 -9.29
N VAL A 85 2.62 13.34 -9.06
CA VAL A 85 1.86 13.15 -7.81
C VAL A 85 1.43 11.69 -7.64
N ASP A 86 0.90 11.08 -8.69
CA ASP A 86 0.50 9.67 -8.69
C ASP A 86 1.70 8.77 -8.37
N PHE A 87 2.87 9.03 -8.97
CA PHE A 87 4.08 8.27 -8.67
C PHE A 87 4.52 8.43 -7.21
N CYS A 88 4.51 9.64 -6.67
CA CYS A 88 4.83 9.88 -5.26
C CYS A 88 3.90 9.11 -4.31
N ALA A 89 2.59 9.10 -4.63
CA ALA A 89 1.61 8.33 -3.86
C ALA A 89 1.90 6.82 -3.92
N VAL A 90 2.16 6.28 -5.12
CA VAL A 90 2.52 4.86 -5.31
C VAL A 90 3.81 4.52 -4.55
N ALA A 91 4.84 5.36 -4.63
CA ALA A 91 6.10 5.13 -3.90
C ALA A 91 5.89 5.13 -2.38
N ALA A 92 5.05 6.03 -1.86
CA ALA A 92 4.71 6.07 -0.44
C ALA A 92 3.96 4.80 0.01
N VAL A 93 3.00 4.32 -0.79
CA VAL A 93 2.27 3.06 -0.53
C VAL A 93 3.22 1.88 -0.59
N ALA A 94 4.07 1.78 -1.61
CA ALA A 94 5.04 0.70 -1.76
C ALA A 94 6.04 0.65 -0.58
N LYS A 95 6.44 1.81 -0.07
CA LYS A 95 7.27 1.90 1.14
C LYS A 95 6.53 1.40 2.37
N LYS A 96 5.27 1.82 2.58
CA LYS A 96 4.46 1.38 3.72
C LYS A 96 4.09 -0.09 3.67
N ALA A 97 3.82 -0.63 2.48
CA ALA A 97 3.45 -2.04 2.31
C ALA A 97 4.60 -3.01 2.64
N ARG A 98 5.85 -2.54 2.51
CA ARG A 98 7.01 -3.37 2.88
C ARG A 98 7.13 -3.49 4.39
N GLY A 99 7.17 -4.72 4.87
CA GLY A 99 7.30 -5.02 6.29
C GLY A 99 6.03 -4.77 7.11
N MET A 100 4.86 -4.67 6.45
CA MET A 100 3.56 -4.60 7.15
C MET A 100 3.33 -5.84 7.98
N ARG A 101 2.63 -5.68 9.10
CA ARG A 101 2.09 -6.76 9.90
C ARG A 101 0.58 -6.77 9.81
N ILE A 102 0.02 -7.90 9.37
CA ILE A 102 -1.43 -8.08 9.20
C ILE A 102 -1.94 -9.03 10.29
N LEU A 103 -2.88 -8.56 11.09
CA LEU A 103 -3.61 -9.40 12.04
C LEU A 103 -4.66 -10.21 11.28
N GLN A 104 -4.52 -11.53 11.25
CA GLN A 104 -5.51 -12.43 10.70
C GLN A 104 -6.41 -12.96 11.81
N VAL A 105 -7.66 -12.53 11.83
CA VAL A 105 -8.68 -12.94 12.79
C VAL A 105 -9.50 -14.07 12.19
N GLY A 106 -9.42 -15.24 12.79
CA GLY A 106 -10.05 -16.45 12.26
C GLY A 106 -9.29 -17.08 11.09
N SER A 107 -9.99 -17.85 10.30
CA SER A 107 -9.45 -18.57 9.15
C SER A 107 -10.21 -18.24 7.86
N ARG A 108 -9.67 -18.66 6.73
CA ARG A 108 -10.41 -18.60 5.46
C ARG A 108 -11.59 -19.57 5.50
N PRO A 109 -12.84 -19.14 5.21
CA PRO A 109 -13.94 -20.08 5.01
C PRO A 109 -13.63 -21.10 3.91
N GLN A 110 -13.94 -22.37 4.12
CA GLN A 110 -13.58 -23.47 3.22
C GLN A 110 -13.91 -23.21 1.74
N PRO A 111 -15.11 -22.71 1.37
CA PRO A 111 -15.48 -22.54 -0.03
C PRO A 111 -14.83 -21.32 -0.71
N PHE A 112 -14.14 -20.42 0.04
CA PHE A 112 -13.60 -19.18 -0.49
C PHE A 112 -12.18 -19.35 -1.05
N LEU A 113 -12.09 -20.06 -2.18
CA LEU A 113 -10.79 -20.31 -2.83
C LEU A 113 -10.14 -19.04 -3.38
N SER A 114 -10.93 -18.02 -3.70
CA SER A 114 -10.44 -16.74 -4.24
C SER A 114 -9.60 -15.93 -3.26
N VAL A 115 -9.70 -16.22 -1.96
CA VAL A 115 -8.92 -15.52 -0.92
C VAL A 115 -7.75 -16.34 -0.39
N ILE A 116 -7.36 -17.40 -1.12
CA ILE A 116 -6.12 -18.13 -0.83
C ILE A 116 -4.94 -17.21 -1.11
N TYR A 117 -4.01 -17.16 -0.18
CA TYR A 117 -2.76 -16.41 -0.32
C TYR A 117 -1.56 -17.29 0.05
N ASN A 118 -0.37 -16.87 -0.38
CA ASN A 118 0.87 -17.53 -0.06
C ASN A 118 1.64 -16.69 0.96
N GLU A 119 1.62 -17.12 2.22
CA GLU A 119 2.26 -16.41 3.34
C GLU A 119 3.78 -16.36 3.18
N ASP A 120 4.42 -17.44 2.73
CA ASP A 120 5.85 -17.48 2.45
C ASP A 120 6.24 -16.46 1.36
N GLU A 121 5.42 -16.34 0.33
CA GLU A 121 5.66 -15.35 -0.74
C GLU A 121 5.52 -13.90 -0.23
N LEU A 122 4.52 -13.62 0.60
CA LEU A 122 4.34 -12.32 1.24
C LEU A 122 5.55 -11.95 2.09
N LEU A 123 6.01 -12.88 2.92
CA LEU A 123 7.19 -12.67 3.77
C LEU A 123 8.47 -12.46 2.93
N ARG A 124 8.76 -13.35 2.00
CA ARG A 124 10.01 -13.28 1.20
C ARG A 124 10.07 -12.08 0.25
N LYS A 125 8.97 -11.75 -0.42
CA LYS A 125 8.97 -10.68 -1.44
C LYS A 125 8.76 -9.29 -0.84
N PHE A 126 7.95 -9.19 0.19
CA PHE A 126 7.52 -7.90 0.72
C PHE A 126 7.87 -7.68 2.20
N GLY A 127 8.33 -8.72 2.91
CA GLY A 127 8.55 -8.69 4.34
C GLY A 127 7.25 -8.58 5.14
N ILE A 128 6.10 -8.91 4.53
CA ILE A 128 4.78 -8.85 5.18
C ILE A 128 4.63 -10.05 6.09
N GLU A 129 4.35 -9.80 7.36
CA GLU A 129 4.11 -10.81 8.39
C GLU A 129 2.60 -10.96 8.65
N ILE A 130 2.14 -12.21 8.76
CA ILE A 130 0.78 -12.52 9.18
C ILE A 130 0.81 -12.92 10.67
N THR A 131 0.03 -12.24 11.49
CA THR A 131 -0.13 -12.56 12.91
C THR A 131 -1.47 -13.26 13.10
N PRO A 132 -1.49 -14.58 13.39
CA PRO A 132 -2.74 -15.29 13.58
C PRO A 132 -3.41 -14.93 14.92
N TYR A 133 -4.72 -14.78 14.88
CA TYR A 133 -5.58 -14.58 16.03
C TYR A 133 -6.78 -15.52 15.91
N SER A 134 -6.69 -16.69 16.56
CA SER A 134 -7.70 -17.72 16.39
C SER A 134 -9.05 -17.31 16.97
N SER A 135 -10.15 -17.80 16.37
CA SER A 135 -11.52 -17.52 16.82
C SER A 135 -11.76 -17.96 18.27
N ALA A 136 -11.09 -19.03 18.73
CA ALA A 136 -11.21 -19.50 20.12
C ALA A 136 -10.58 -18.51 21.11
N VAL A 137 -9.39 -17.97 20.80
CA VAL A 137 -8.74 -16.95 21.64
C VAL A 137 -9.55 -15.68 21.64
N LEU A 138 -10.02 -15.23 20.47
CA LEU A 138 -10.89 -14.08 20.33
C LEU A 138 -12.16 -14.20 21.18
N ALA A 139 -12.84 -15.34 21.13
CA ALA A 139 -14.04 -15.58 21.93
C ALA A 139 -13.78 -15.46 23.45
N ASN A 140 -12.64 -15.98 23.91
CA ASN A 140 -12.23 -15.82 25.32
C ASN A 140 -11.93 -14.37 25.68
N ASP A 141 -11.25 -13.63 24.80
CA ASP A 141 -10.95 -12.22 25.02
C ASP A 141 -12.22 -11.37 25.04
N VAL A 142 -13.19 -11.63 24.15
CA VAL A 142 -14.51 -10.99 24.15
C VAL A 142 -15.24 -11.24 25.47
N LYS A 143 -15.28 -12.49 25.96
CA LYS A 143 -15.90 -12.83 27.23
C LYS A 143 -15.26 -12.07 28.39
N LYS A 144 -13.94 -12.06 28.45
CA LYS A 144 -13.18 -11.33 29.47
C LYS A 144 -13.49 -9.82 29.45
N ILE A 145 -13.58 -9.21 28.27
CA ILE A 145 -13.92 -7.79 28.13
C ILE A 145 -15.33 -7.51 28.62
N LEU A 146 -16.31 -8.35 28.31
CA LEU A 146 -17.67 -8.21 28.81
C LEU A 146 -17.75 -8.26 30.35
N GLU A 147 -16.88 -9.08 30.98
CA GLU A 147 -16.80 -9.23 32.44
C GLU A 147 -16.02 -8.08 33.11
N THR A 148 -14.93 -7.62 32.50
CA THR A 148 -13.97 -6.72 33.19
C THR A 148 -14.00 -5.26 32.72
N ARG A 149 -14.63 -4.97 31.56
CA ARG A 149 -14.68 -3.64 30.93
C ARG A 149 -16.12 -3.25 30.55
N ALA A 150 -17.11 -3.61 31.39
CA ALA A 150 -18.52 -3.40 31.11
C ALA A 150 -18.86 -1.94 30.78
N ASP A 151 -18.31 -0.98 31.54
CA ASP A 151 -18.58 0.45 31.34
C ASP A 151 -18.07 0.94 29.97
N GLU A 152 -16.92 0.46 29.52
CA GLU A 152 -16.35 0.81 28.21
C GLU A 152 -17.15 0.21 27.06
N VAL A 153 -17.67 -1.01 27.26
CA VAL A 153 -18.58 -1.66 26.31
C VAL A 153 -19.87 -0.85 26.19
N ASP A 154 -20.49 -0.47 27.32
CA ASP A 154 -21.75 0.26 27.34
C ASP A 154 -21.61 1.67 26.75
N GLU A 155 -20.50 2.35 27.00
CA GLU A 155 -20.20 3.62 26.35
C GLU A 155 -20.01 3.42 24.83
N GLY A 156 -19.35 2.36 24.41
CA GLY A 156 -19.22 2.01 22.99
C GLY A 156 -20.57 1.77 22.32
N VAL A 157 -21.50 1.10 22.99
CA VAL A 157 -22.88 0.89 22.50
C VAL A 157 -23.60 2.23 22.36
N ARG A 158 -23.52 3.11 23.36
CA ARG A 158 -24.12 4.45 23.34
C ARG A 158 -23.61 5.28 22.14
N LEU A 159 -22.30 5.37 21.97
CA LEU A 159 -21.68 6.12 20.87
C LEU A 159 -22.01 5.55 19.49
N TYR A 160 -22.19 4.24 19.39
CA TYR A 160 -22.56 3.58 18.15
C TYR A 160 -24.03 3.87 17.78
N ALA A 161 -24.92 3.86 18.77
CA ALA A 161 -26.35 4.14 18.59
C ALA A 161 -26.62 5.61 18.17
N GLU A 162 -25.70 6.54 18.44
CA GLU A 162 -25.81 7.91 17.94
C GLU A 162 -25.63 8.02 16.41
N LYS A 163 -25.01 7.01 15.80
CA LYS A 163 -24.64 7.02 14.35
C LYS A 163 -25.43 6.02 13.54
N VAL A 164 -25.94 4.98 14.15
CA VAL A 164 -26.60 3.87 13.48
C VAL A 164 -27.87 3.48 14.26
N ASP A 165 -28.98 3.27 13.55
CA ASP A 165 -30.20 2.74 14.17
C ASP A 165 -29.99 1.27 14.60
N VAL A 166 -29.89 1.08 15.89
CA VAL A 166 -29.72 -0.24 16.53
C VAL A 166 -31.02 -0.73 17.20
N SER A 167 -32.15 -0.08 17.00
CA SER A 167 -33.43 -0.37 17.68
C SER A 167 -33.92 -1.81 17.51
N LYS A 168 -33.54 -2.47 16.41
CA LYS A 168 -33.89 -3.85 16.09
C LYS A 168 -32.85 -4.88 16.58
N MET A 169 -31.73 -4.43 17.16
CA MET A 169 -30.65 -5.31 17.60
C MET A 169 -30.78 -5.57 19.11
N PRO A 170 -30.79 -6.83 19.57
CA PRO A 170 -30.79 -7.17 20.98
C PRO A 170 -29.61 -6.50 21.71
N VAL A 171 -29.84 -6.04 22.96
CA VAL A 171 -28.78 -5.34 23.73
C VAL A 171 -27.54 -6.20 23.91
N GLU A 172 -27.72 -7.48 24.16
CA GLU A 172 -26.62 -8.45 24.29
C GLU A 172 -25.76 -8.53 23.03
N SER A 173 -26.41 -8.46 21.85
CA SER A 173 -25.69 -8.45 20.56
C SER A 173 -24.94 -7.13 20.37
N GLN A 174 -25.49 -6.00 20.77
CA GLN A 174 -24.82 -4.70 20.73
C GLN A 174 -23.56 -4.72 21.62
N ARG A 175 -23.69 -5.22 22.84
CA ARG A 175 -22.58 -5.38 23.80
C ARG A 175 -21.50 -6.33 23.26
N ALA A 176 -21.91 -7.50 22.73
CA ALA A 176 -20.99 -8.47 22.14
C ALA A 176 -20.20 -7.87 20.97
N GLN A 177 -20.85 -7.09 20.10
CA GLN A 177 -20.21 -6.39 18.99
C GLN A 177 -19.16 -5.36 19.49
N GLN A 178 -19.47 -4.59 20.53
CA GLN A 178 -18.50 -3.64 21.08
C GLN A 178 -17.33 -4.35 21.78
N ALA A 179 -17.58 -5.43 22.51
CA ALA A 179 -16.52 -6.25 23.11
C ALA A 179 -15.63 -6.89 22.05
N LEU A 180 -16.19 -7.38 20.94
CA LEU A 180 -15.45 -7.88 19.78
C LEU A 180 -14.53 -6.82 19.18
N LYS A 181 -15.06 -5.61 18.97
CA LYS A 181 -14.27 -4.46 18.50
C LYS A 181 -13.09 -4.17 19.43
N LEU A 182 -13.33 -4.13 20.74
CA LEU A 182 -12.28 -3.85 21.73
C LEU A 182 -11.21 -4.96 21.73
N ALA A 183 -11.60 -6.23 21.67
CA ALA A 183 -10.69 -7.37 21.61
C ALA A 183 -9.76 -7.29 20.38
N ILE A 184 -10.33 -6.96 19.21
CA ILE A 184 -9.54 -6.79 17.97
C ILE A 184 -8.60 -5.59 18.09
N LEU A 185 -9.06 -4.45 18.60
CA LEU A 185 -8.21 -3.25 18.79
C LEU A 185 -7.06 -3.50 19.76
N ASP A 186 -7.31 -4.14 20.90
CA ASP A 186 -6.27 -4.51 21.86
C ASP A 186 -5.24 -5.43 21.20
N LYS A 187 -5.71 -6.36 20.38
CA LYS A 187 -4.79 -7.26 19.66
C LYS A 187 -3.99 -6.54 18.58
N VAL A 188 -4.60 -5.62 17.83
CA VAL A 188 -3.90 -4.77 16.85
C VAL A 188 -2.77 -3.98 17.54
N VAL A 189 -3.07 -3.35 18.68
CA VAL A 189 -2.08 -2.58 19.44
C VAL A 189 -0.97 -3.48 19.97
N SER A 190 -1.31 -4.58 20.62
CA SER A 190 -0.32 -5.49 21.23
C SER A 190 0.55 -6.20 20.21
N SER A 191 0.02 -6.55 19.02
CA SER A 191 0.78 -7.15 17.92
C SER A 191 1.46 -6.13 17.01
N LYS A 192 1.20 -4.83 17.19
CA LYS A 192 1.68 -3.74 16.31
C LYS A 192 1.31 -3.99 14.84
N SER A 193 0.07 -4.42 14.61
CA SER A 193 -0.42 -4.71 13.26
C SER A 193 -0.83 -3.43 12.53
N ASP A 194 -0.53 -3.37 11.23
CA ASP A 194 -0.85 -2.23 10.35
C ASP A 194 -2.23 -2.40 9.69
N GLY A 195 -2.75 -3.62 9.68
CA GLY A 195 -4.04 -3.96 9.09
C GLY A 195 -4.65 -5.21 9.70
N VAL A 196 -5.94 -5.42 9.43
CA VAL A 196 -6.71 -6.57 9.93
C VAL A 196 -7.40 -7.27 8.76
N ALA A 197 -7.27 -8.59 8.71
CA ALA A 197 -8.07 -9.48 7.87
C ALA A 197 -9.02 -10.26 8.78
N LEU A 198 -10.33 -10.06 8.62
CA LEU A 198 -11.35 -10.63 9.51
C LEU A 198 -12.15 -11.70 8.78
N GLU A 199 -12.26 -12.89 9.36
CA GLU A 199 -13.20 -13.90 8.93
C GLU A 199 -14.63 -13.38 9.14
N CYS A 200 -15.42 -13.30 8.07
CA CYS A 200 -16.77 -12.75 8.13
C CYS A 200 -17.87 -13.83 8.02
N TRP A 201 -17.49 -15.07 7.76
CA TRP A 201 -18.43 -16.17 7.53
C TRP A 201 -17.95 -17.45 8.20
N THR A 202 -18.72 -17.92 9.15
CA THR A 202 -18.50 -19.17 9.92
C THR A 202 -19.59 -20.19 9.62
#